data_487cb88120e0a27969e3f3875f200b39
#
_entry.id   487cb88120e0a27969e3f3875f200b39
#
_cell.length_a   1.000
_cell.length_b   1.000
_cell.length_c   1.000
_cell.angle_alpha   90.00
_cell.angle_beta   90.00
_cell.angle_gamma   90.00
#
_symmetry.space_group_name_H-M   'P 1'
#
loop_
_entity.id
_entity.type
_entity.pdbx_description
1 polymer ?
#
loop_
_entity_poly.entity_id
_entity_poly.type
_entity_poly.pdbx_seq_one_letter_code
_entity_poly.pdbx_strand_id
1 'polypeptide(L)' 'MEQAKQQMAPLSVSVEESARILGISRSATYELIAQGEIKTFKIGRRRLALASELKAFIERAAKVGAR' A
#
# COMPACT_ATOMS: atom_id res chain seq x y z
N MET A 1 -1.10 23.86 15.78
CA MET A 1 -1.06 23.48 15.43
C MET A 1 -0.72 22.77 14.50
N GLU A 2 -0.50 22.96 13.87
CA GLU A 2 -0.06 22.16 12.97
C GLU A 2 -0.12 20.78 13.30
N GLN A 3 -0.44 20.49 14.42
CA GLN A 3 -0.57 19.18 14.84
C GLN A 3 -1.59 18.44 14.10
N ALA A 4 -2.64 19.05 13.75
CA ALA A 4 -3.70 18.38 13.04
C ALA A 4 -3.16 17.75 11.78
N LYS A 5 -2.30 18.44 11.09
CA LYS A 5 -1.77 17.88 9.91
C LYS A 5 -0.93 16.72 10.19
N GLN A 6 -0.26 16.74 11.27
CA GLN A 6 0.60 15.66 11.60
C GLN A 6 -0.17 14.42 11.95
N GLN A 7 -1.44 14.58 12.28
CA GLN A 7 -2.26 13.45 12.61
C GLN A 7 -2.79 12.75 11.39
N MET A 8 -2.72 13.39 10.23
CA MET A 8 -3.28 12.77 9.06
C MET A 8 -2.37 11.71 8.52
N ALA A 9 -2.90 10.52 8.34
CA ALA A 9 -2.16 9.47 7.68
C ALA A 9 -2.15 9.75 6.19
N PRO A 10 -1.11 9.34 5.48
CA PRO A 10 -1.10 9.49 4.03
C PRO A 10 -2.27 8.75 3.41
N LEU A 11 -2.86 9.33 2.39
CA LEU A 11 -3.95 8.68 1.68
C LEU A 11 -3.41 7.78 0.57
N SER A 12 -2.23 8.07 0.08
CA SER A 12 -1.58 7.23 -0.91
C SER A 12 -0.10 7.25 -0.67
N VAL A 13 0.58 6.21 -1.14
CA VAL A 13 2.01 6.07 -0.93
C VAL A 13 2.63 5.47 -2.18
N SER A 14 3.94 5.63 -2.31
CA SER A 14 4.67 5.08 -3.45
C SER A 14 4.73 3.57 -3.36
N VAL A 15 5.16 2.92 -4.44
CA VAL A 15 5.32 1.48 -4.44
C VAL A 15 6.40 1.07 -3.44
N GLU A 16 7.49 1.84 -3.36
CA GLU A 16 8.55 1.54 -2.40
C GLU A 16 8.03 1.63 -0.98
N GLU A 17 7.23 2.65 -0.70
CA GLU A 17 6.68 2.80 0.62
C GLU A 17 5.68 1.69 0.91
N SER A 18 4.92 1.28 -0.11
CA SER A 18 3.99 0.17 0.02
C SER A 18 4.73 -1.10 0.44
N ALA A 19 5.88 -1.36 -0.18
CA ALA A 19 6.67 -2.54 0.15
C ALA A 19 7.10 -2.50 1.60
N ARG A 20 7.52 -1.33 2.07
CA ARG A 20 7.92 -1.18 3.46
C ARG A 20 6.77 -1.43 4.41
N ILE A 21 5.62 -0.87 4.09
CA ILE A 21 4.44 -1.03 4.92
C ILE A 21 4.03 -2.50 4.98
N LEU A 22 4.08 -3.18 3.84
CA LEU A 22 3.70 -4.58 3.78
C LEU A 22 4.78 -5.51 4.35
N GLY A 23 6.00 -5.01 4.46
CA GLY A 23 7.09 -5.83 4.99
C GLY A 23 7.61 -6.84 3.98
N ILE A 24 7.53 -6.54 2.69
CA ILE A 24 7.97 -7.44 1.64
C ILE A 24 8.90 -6.69 0.69
N SER A 25 9.50 -7.42 -0.22
CA SER A 25 10.42 -6.82 -1.16
C SER A 25 9.66 -5.99 -2.19
N ARG A 26 10.39 -5.10 -2.85
CA ARG A 26 9.82 -4.29 -3.91
C ARG A 26 9.33 -5.18 -5.05
N SER A 27 10.11 -6.20 -5.39
CA SER A 27 9.72 -7.13 -6.45
C SER A 27 8.42 -7.83 -6.11
N ALA A 28 8.29 -8.29 -4.88
CA ALA A 28 7.06 -8.97 -4.46
C ALA A 28 5.87 -8.03 -4.54
N THR A 29 6.09 -6.75 -4.21
CA THR A 29 5.02 -5.77 -4.28
C THR A 29 4.57 -5.58 -5.72
N TYR A 30 5.51 -5.49 -6.66
CA TYR A 30 5.15 -5.36 -8.07
C TYR A 30 4.41 -6.58 -8.58
N GLU A 31 4.75 -7.76 -8.07
CA GLU A 31 4.03 -8.96 -8.45
C GLU A 31 2.58 -8.90 -7.99
N LEU A 32 2.36 -8.42 -6.77
CA LEU A 32 1.00 -8.30 -6.26
C LEU A 32 0.20 -7.30 -7.07
N ILE A 33 0.85 -6.22 -7.49
CA ILE A 33 0.20 -5.24 -8.34
C ILE A 33 -0.17 -5.86 -9.68
N ALA A 34 0.76 -6.61 -10.26
CA ALA A 34 0.52 -7.24 -11.55
C ALA A 34 -0.62 -8.26 -11.48
N GLN A 35 -0.76 -8.91 -10.34
CA GLN A 35 -1.81 -9.90 -10.15
C GLN A 35 -3.16 -9.26 -9.81
N GLY A 36 -3.19 -7.95 -9.63
CA GLY A 36 -4.43 -7.27 -9.28
C GLY A 36 -4.78 -7.35 -7.82
N GLU A 37 -3.87 -7.83 -6.98
CA GLU A 37 -4.12 -7.91 -5.55
C GLU A 37 -4.08 -6.55 -4.89
N ILE A 38 -3.26 -5.65 -5.43
CA ILE A 38 -3.16 -4.30 -4.93
C ILE A 38 -3.39 -3.36 -6.11
N LYS A 39 -4.40 -2.53 -6.00
CA LYS A 39 -4.72 -1.60 -7.08
C LYS A 39 -3.91 -0.34 -6.92
N THR A 40 -3.40 0.16 -8.04
CA THR A 40 -2.58 1.35 -8.03
C THR A 40 -3.11 2.33 -9.06
N PHE A 41 -2.60 3.54 -8.99
CA PHE A 41 -2.96 4.57 -9.94
C PHE A 41 -1.72 5.43 -10.17
N LYS A 42 -1.77 6.29 -11.17
CA LYS A 42 -0.62 7.12 -11.48
C LYS A 42 -1.00 8.58 -11.39
N ILE A 43 -0.09 9.35 -10.83
CA ILE A 43 -0.17 10.80 -10.89
C ILE A 43 1.11 11.22 -11.59
N GLY A 44 0.97 11.78 -12.79
CA GLY A 44 2.14 12.08 -13.59
C GLY A 44 2.89 10.80 -13.87
N ARG A 45 4.12 10.74 -13.44
CA ARG A 45 4.95 9.56 -13.67
C ARG A 45 5.02 8.63 -12.48
N ARG A 46 4.36 9.00 -11.40
CA ARG A 46 4.48 8.22 -10.19
C ARG A 46 3.33 7.25 -10.06
N ARG A 47 3.66 6.01 -9.75
CA ARG A 47 2.66 5.01 -9.45
C ARG A 47 2.47 4.98 -7.94
N LEU A 48 1.23 5.06 -7.53
CA LEU A 48 0.90 5.16 -6.12
C LEU A 48 -0.17 4.13 -5.77
N ALA A 49 -0.19 3.75 -4.51
CA ALA A 49 -1.23 2.86 -4.01
C ALA A 49 -2.01 3.60 -2.93
N LEU A 50 -3.31 3.39 -2.91
CA LEU A 50 -4.11 3.95 -1.83
C LEU A 50 -3.77 3.23 -0.54
N ALA A 51 -3.62 4.00 0.53
CA ALA A 51 -3.34 3.39 1.82
C ALA A 51 -4.44 2.42 2.22
N SER A 52 -5.69 2.75 1.87
CA SER A 52 -6.81 1.87 2.18
C SER A 52 -6.72 0.54 1.43
N GLU A 53 -6.13 0.55 0.21
CA GLU A 53 -5.94 -0.69 -0.53
C GLU A 53 -4.93 -1.58 0.17
N LEU A 54 -3.86 -0.97 0.69
CA LEU A 54 -2.87 -1.75 1.41
C LEU A 54 -3.44 -2.35 2.67
N LYS A 55 -4.24 -1.57 3.38
CA LYS A 55 -4.86 -2.06 4.59
C LYS A 55 -5.79 -3.22 4.28
N ALA A 56 -6.60 -3.09 3.24
CA ALA A 56 -7.52 -4.14 2.86
C ALA A 56 -6.77 -5.40 2.44
N PHE A 57 -5.67 -5.22 1.72
CA PHE A 57 -4.88 -6.37 1.31
C PHE A 57 -4.30 -7.10 2.52
N ILE A 58 -3.76 -6.35 3.47
CA ILE A 58 -3.19 -6.94 4.67
C ILE A 58 -4.25 -7.72 5.43
N GLU A 59 -5.43 -7.15 5.54
CA GLU A 59 -6.51 -7.81 6.27
C GLU A 59 -6.92 -9.11 5.59
N ARG A 60 -6.99 -9.10 4.26
CA ARG A 60 -7.32 -10.32 3.52
C ARG A 60 -6.23 -11.37 3.68
N ALA A 61 -4.98 -10.94 3.56
CA ALA A 61 -3.87 -11.86 3.63
C ALA A 61 -3.75 -12.47 5.02
N ALA A 62 -3.94 -11.65 6.04
CA ALA A 62 -3.85 -12.12 7.41
C ALA A 62 -4.95 -13.11 7.72
N LYS A 63 -6.14 -12.85 7.19
CA LYS A 63 -7.26 -13.73 7.44
C LYS A 63 -7.03 -15.09 6.79
N VAL A 64 -6.56 -15.09 5.55
CA VAL A 64 -6.29 -16.33 4.83
C VAL A 64 -5.15 -17.10 5.46
N GLY A 65 -4.11 -16.39 5.89
CA GLY A 65 -2.94 -17.02 6.45
C GLY A 65 -3.06 -17.41 7.90
N ALA A 66 -4.08 -16.93 8.58
CA ALA A 66 -4.25 -17.26 9.98
C ALA A 66 -4.82 -18.65 10.12
N ARG A 67 -4.14 -19.49 10.83
CA ARG A 67 -4.57 -20.87 10.97
C ARG A 67 -4.47 -21.31 12.37
#